data_292ddad3f7b9f8f776805d653069390e
#
_entry.id   292ddad3f7b9f8f776805d653069390e
#
_cell.length_a   1.000
_cell.length_b   1.000
_cell.length_c   1.000
_cell.angle_alpha   90.00
_cell.angle_beta   90.00
_cell.angle_gamma   90.00
#
_symmetry.space_group_name_H-M   'P 1'
#
loop_
_entity.id
_entity.type
_entity.pdbx_description
1 polymer ?
#
loop_
_entity_poly.entity_id
_entity_poly.type
_entity_poly.pdbx_seq_one_letter_code
_entity_poly.pdbx_strand_id
1 'polypeptide(L)'
;MSYLWNEFNIKTFAAQTVVYRDGVFCPELSTIAGTDFRENFDKPIHIIYVGEIAGENRLDINIYVENQPIFLTAKIKNKKPAFFNIFIKNAGKNSEFRGHVMLENSDNLKFNCTASHDVSDTTILVKTKLIAERNSISKLSGTAIIEKNCPNTTSDIRFSILADKSARIEISPAQRISSVPDAADHSASIYQPTAPQIEYLRGAGLSGAEVDTALREAFMNDFNLF
;
A
#
# COMPACT_ATOMS: atom_id res chain seq x y z
N MET A 1 3.11 14.26 19.67
CA MET A 1 2.01 14.22 18.68
C MET A 1 2.42 14.59 17.24
N SER A 2 3.49 15.36 17.01
CA SER A 2 3.87 15.85 15.67
C SER A 2 4.60 14.83 14.77
N TYR A 3 5.22 13.80 15.33
CA TYR A 3 6.10 12.90 14.57
C TYR A 3 5.39 12.03 13.53
N LEU A 4 4.22 11.51 13.81
CA LEU A 4 3.47 10.65 12.86
C LEU A 4 3.01 11.42 11.62
N TRP A 5 2.56 12.64 11.82
CA TRP A 5 2.07 13.49 10.74
C TRP A 5 3.18 14.05 9.87
N ASN A 6 4.34 14.39 10.45
CA ASN A 6 5.50 14.86 9.71
C ASN A 6 6.16 13.76 8.85
N GLU A 7 6.16 12.49 9.32
CA GLU A 7 6.70 11.37 8.56
C GLU A 7 5.87 11.02 7.32
N PHE A 8 4.58 11.36 7.30
CA PHE A 8 3.70 10.96 6.19
C PHE A 8 3.41 12.06 5.19
N ASN A 9 3.75 13.33 5.51
CA ASN A 9 3.36 14.47 4.70
C ASN A 9 1.87 14.41 4.28
N ILE A 10 1.03 13.87 5.17
CA ILE A 10 -0.39 13.67 4.93
C ILE A 10 -1.05 15.04 4.92
N LYS A 11 -1.37 15.53 3.74
CA LYS A 11 -2.36 16.61 3.64
C LYS A 11 -3.65 16.07 4.26
N THR A 12 -4.05 16.64 5.37
CA THR A 12 -5.31 16.31 6.03
C THR A 12 -6.46 16.67 5.09
N PHE A 13 -6.91 15.69 4.31
CA PHE A 13 -8.26 15.78 3.78
C PHE A 13 -9.19 15.83 5.01
N ALA A 14 -10.32 16.53 4.88
CA ALA A 14 -11.34 16.56 5.92
C ALA A 14 -12.05 15.18 6.05
N ALA A 15 -11.27 14.11 6.15
CA ALA A 15 -11.68 12.73 6.25
C ALA A 15 -11.73 12.30 7.71
N GLN A 16 -12.61 11.39 8.01
CA GLN A 16 -12.59 10.68 9.28
C GLN A 16 -11.38 9.76 9.28
N THR A 17 -10.59 9.77 10.35
CA THR A 17 -9.31 9.07 10.40
C THR A 17 -9.32 7.97 11.45
N VAL A 18 -8.81 6.79 11.08
CA VAL A 18 -8.61 5.64 11.96
C VAL A 18 -7.14 5.24 11.91
N VAL A 19 -6.50 5.18 13.07
CA VAL A 19 -5.06 4.91 13.16
C VAL A 19 -4.80 3.60 13.89
N TYR A 20 -3.94 2.78 13.28
CA TYR A 20 -3.37 1.58 13.89
C TYR A 20 -1.86 1.69 13.98
N ARG A 21 -1.29 1.27 15.11
CA ARG A 21 0.15 1.16 15.31
C ARG A 21 0.48 -0.26 15.77
N ASP A 22 1.37 -0.94 15.06
CA ASP A 22 1.79 -2.32 15.35
C ASP A 22 0.60 -3.30 15.52
N GLY A 23 -0.47 -3.11 14.73
CA GLY A 23 -1.69 -3.91 14.81
C GLY A 23 -2.69 -3.49 15.88
N VAL A 24 -2.37 -2.49 16.70
CA VAL A 24 -3.24 -1.99 17.78
C VAL A 24 -3.94 -0.71 17.34
N PHE A 25 -5.25 -0.65 17.54
CA PHE A 25 -6.04 0.57 17.32
C PHE A 25 -5.61 1.67 18.31
N CYS A 26 -5.40 2.88 17.79
CA CYS A 26 -4.97 4.05 18.57
C CYS A 26 -6.12 5.07 18.66
N PRO A 27 -7.00 4.98 19.64
CA PRO A 27 -8.14 5.89 19.77
C PRO A 27 -7.73 7.34 19.94
N GLU A 28 -6.61 7.61 20.59
CA GLU A 28 -6.08 8.95 20.82
C GLU A 28 -5.57 9.65 19.55
N LEU A 29 -5.34 8.90 18.48
CA LEU A 29 -4.91 9.41 17.17
C LEU A 29 -6.02 9.35 16.13
N SER A 30 -7.16 8.77 16.48
CA SER A 30 -8.29 8.56 15.58
C SER A 30 -9.36 9.61 15.80
N THR A 31 -10.07 9.99 14.74
CA THR A 31 -11.21 10.90 14.82
C THR A 31 -12.54 10.15 14.93
N ILE A 32 -12.52 8.83 14.67
CA ILE A 32 -13.68 7.94 14.76
C ILE A 32 -13.45 6.93 15.89
N ALA A 33 -14.46 6.76 16.74
CA ALA A 33 -14.46 5.72 17.76
C ALA A 33 -15.01 4.42 17.14
N GLY A 34 -14.19 3.39 17.12
CA GLY A 34 -14.60 2.05 16.72
C GLY A 34 -14.00 1.55 15.41
N THR A 35 -14.09 0.24 15.20
CA THR A 35 -13.47 -0.49 14.09
C THR A 35 -14.46 -1.02 13.06
N ASP A 36 -15.75 -0.78 13.23
CA ASP A 36 -16.79 -1.22 12.29
C ASP A 36 -17.11 -0.11 11.28
N PHE A 37 -16.55 -0.23 10.08
CA PHE A 37 -16.74 0.73 8.98
C PHE A 37 -18.07 0.55 8.22
N ARG A 38 -19.00 -0.26 8.71
CA ARG A 38 -20.30 -0.51 8.09
C ARG A 38 -21.35 0.54 8.41
N GLU A 39 -21.07 1.43 9.38
CA GLU A 39 -21.93 2.57 9.64
C GLU A 39 -21.80 3.61 8.51
N ASN A 40 -22.92 4.27 8.16
CA ASN A 40 -22.95 5.35 7.19
C ASN A 40 -22.22 6.58 7.76
N PHE A 41 -21.01 6.82 7.26
CA PHE A 41 -20.29 8.05 7.58
C PHE A 41 -20.52 9.07 6.45
N ASP A 42 -20.79 10.30 6.82
CA ASP A 42 -21.02 11.41 5.86
C ASP A 42 -19.74 11.87 5.15
N LYS A 43 -18.59 11.32 5.49
CA LYS A 43 -17.28 11.76 5.01
C LYS A 43 -16.39 10.57 4.64
N PRO A 44 -15.45 10.75 3.69
CA PRO A 44 -14.45 9.74 3.39
C PRO A 44 -13.68 9.28 4.63
N ILE A 45 -13.36 7.99 4.67
CA ILE A 45 -12.58 7.39 5.76
C ILE A 45 -11.13 7.23 5.32
N HIS A 46 -10.20 7.68 6.16
CA HIS A 46 -8.78 7.45 5.98
C HIS A 46 -8.23 6.49 7.04
N ILE A 47 -7.85 5.30 6.62
CA ILE A 47 -7.22 4.30 7.47
C ILE A 47 -5.71 4.49 7.40
N ILE A 48 -5.07 4.63 8.54
CA ILE A 48 -3.61 4.77 8.66
C ILE A 48 -3.08 3.59 9.46
N TYR A 49 -2.18 2.83 8.87
CA TYR A 49 -1.46 1.74 9.53
C TYR A 49 0.04 2.02 9.54
N VAL A 50 0.66 2.03 10.73
CA VAL A 50 2.10 2.26 10.90
C VAL A 50 2.70 1.21 11.80
N GLY A 51 3.86 0.69 11.46
CA GLY A 51 4.63 -0.13 12.36
C GLY A 51 5.20 -1.41 11.77
N GLU A 52 5.43 -2.40 12.61
CA GLU A 52 5.94 -3.71 12.23
C GLU A 52 4.79 -4.73 12.15
N ILE A 53 5.00 -5.83 11.44
CA ILE A 53 4.08 -6.97 11.49
C ILE A 53 4.29 -7.68 12.83
N ALA A 54 3.31 -7.56 13.73
CA ALA A 54 3.35 -8.08 15.09
C ALA A 54 2.77 -9.51 15.19
N GLY A 55 2.94 -10.13 16.35
CA GLY A 55 2.30 -11.40 16.69
C GLY A 55 2.82 -12.60 15.89
N GLU A 56 1.91 -13.34 15.26
CA GLU A 56 2.19 -14.57 14.49
C GLU A 56 2.86 -14.31 13.12
N ASN A 57 3.52 -13.17 12.94
CA ASN A 57 4.12 -12.73 11.68
C ASN A 57 3.10 -12.66 10.52
N ARG A 58 1.86 -12.32 10.86
CA ARG A 58 0.77 -12.17 9.90
C ARG A 58 -0.02 -10.90 10.17
N LEU A 59 -0.30 -10.16 9.09
CA LEU A 59 -1.19 -9.01 9.09
C LEU A 59 -2.23 -9.20 7.99
N ASP A 60 -3.50 -9.20 8.35
CA ASP A 60 -4.63 -9.23 7.42
C ASP A 60 -5.44 -7.95 7.58
N ILE A 61 -5.59 -7.19 6.50
CA ILE A 61 -6.46 -6.02 6.42
C ILE A 61 -7.59 -6.34 5.44
N ASN A 62 -8.81 -6.40 5.96
CA ASN A 62 -10.01 -6.63 5.15
C ASN A 62 -10.86 -5.35 5.12
N ILE A 63 -11.12 -4.82 3.93
CA ILE A 63 -11.83 -3.56 3.72
C ILE A 63 -13.04 -3.82 2.83
N TYR A 64 -14.21 -3.47 3.33
CA TYR A 64 -15.47 -3.50 2.60
C TYR A 64 -15.91 -2.06 2.33
N VAL A 65 -16.06 -1.69 1.05
CA VAL A 65 -16.40 -0.34 0.63
C VAL A 65 -17.82 -0.35 0.09
N GLU A 66 -18.73 0.32 0.78
CA GLU A 66 -20.16 0.32 0.41
C GLU A 66 -20.66 1.71 0.00
N ASN A 67 -20.53 2.72 0.84
CA ASN A 67 -21.26 3.98 0.68
C ASN A 67 -20.37 5.23 0.62
N GLN A 68 -19.08 5.12 0.95
CA GLN A 68 -18.17 6.27 0.98
C GLN A 68 -16.79 5.88 0.46
N PRO A 69 -15.99 6.83 -0.02
CA PRO A 69 -14.61 6.58 -0.35
C PRO A 69 -13.80 6.17 0.88
N ILE A 70 -12.96 5.12 0.72
CA ILE A 70 -12.00 4.69 1.74
C ILE A 70 -10.59 4.87 1.20
N PHE A 71 -9.74 5.52 2.01
CA PHE A 71 -8.32 5.68 1.75
C PHE A 71 -7.52 4.86 2.75
N LEU A 72 -6.50 4.16 2.28
CA LEU A 72 -5.54 3.44 3.13
C LEU A 72 -4.14 4.02 2.94
N THR A 73 -3.48 4.35 4.03
CA THR A 73 -2.03 4.58 4.04
C THR A 73 -1.39 3.59 5.02
N ALA A 74 -0.59 2.67 4.50
CA ALA A 74 0.13 1.69 5.32
C ALA A 74 1.65 1.89 5.16
N LYS A 75 2.38 2.03 6.28
CA LYS A 75 3.84 2.03 6.32
C LYS A 75 4.31 0.92 7.25
N ILE A 76 4.88 -0.13 6.68
CA ILE A 76 5.17 -1.36 7.38
C ILE A 76 6.65 -1.73 7.19
N LYS A 77 7.33 -2.01 8.32
CA LYS A 77 8.67 -2.59 8.34
C LYS A 77 8.59 -4.07 8.66
N ASN A 78 9.22 -4.88 7.83
CA ASN A 78 9.31 -6.32 8.02
C ASN A 78 10.76 -6.73 8.31
N LYS A 79 10.99 -7.31 9.49
CA LYS A 79 12.30 -7.75 9.97
C LYS A 79 12.37 -9.26 10.27
N LYS A 80 11.28 -9.98 10.02
CA LYS A 80 11.12 -11.43 10.27
C LYS A 80 10.30 -12.04 9.16
N PRO A 81 10.33 -13.37 8.94
CA PRO A 81 9.44 -14.00 7.99
C PRO A 81 7.98 -13.64 8.28
N ALA A 82 7.27 -13.08 7.30
CA ALA A 82 5.92 -12.59 7.52
C ALA A 82 5.00 -12.69 6.30
N PHE A 83 3.69 -12.69 6.59
CA PHE A 83 2.60 -12.56 5.63
C PHE A 83 1.87 -11.25 5.85
N PHE A 84 1.63 -10.52 4.77
CA PHE A 84 0.77 -9.36 4.77
C PHE A 84 -0.28 -9.50 3.68
N ASN A 85 -1.55 -9.47 4.03
CA ASN A 85 -2.65 -9.55 3.08
C ASN A 85 -3.52 -8.31 3.19
N ILE A 86 -3.89 -7.76 2.03
CA ILE A 86 -4.94 -6.76 1.91
C ILE A 86 -6.02 -7.33 1.01
N PHE A 87 -7.23 -7.40 1.51
CA PHE A 87 -8.41 -7.74 0.74
C PHE A 87 -9.36 -6.55 0.72
N ILE A 88 -9.65 -6.04 -0.49
CA ILE A 88 -10.55 -4.93 -0.72
C ILE A 88 -11.74 -5.45 -1.50
N LYS A 89 -12.94 -5.17 -1.04
CA LYS A 89 -14.18 -5.54 -1.69
C LYS A 89 -15.09 -4.33 -1.84
N ASN A 90 -15.36 -3.93 -3.09
CA ASN A 90 -16.37 -2.96 -3.39
C ASN A 90 -17.73 -3.66 -3.52
N ALA A 91 -18.63 -3.36 -2.58
CA ALA A 91 -19.96 -3.95 -2.48
C ALA A 91 -21.09 -2.94 -2.71
N GLY A 92 -20.81 -1.65 -2.66
CA GLY A 92 -21.76 -0.57 -2.95
C GLY A 92 -21.47 0.14 -4.27
N LYS A 93 -22.51 0.55 -4.98
CA LYS A 93 -22.39 1.36 -6.20
C LYS A 93 -21.70 2.69 -5.93
N ASN A 94 -20.92 3.16 -6.91
CA ASN A 94 -20.13 4.40 -6.82
C ASN A 94 -19.11 4.39 -5.68
N SER A 95 -18.76 3.22 -5.16
CA SER A 95 -17.77 3.11 -4.12
C SER A 95 -16.34 3.22 -4.67
N GLU A 96 -15.46 3.84 -3.89
CA GLU A 96 -14.09 4.09 -4.27
C GLU A 96 -13.12 3.67 -3.14
N PHE A 97 -12.08 2.96 -3.51
CA PHE A 97 -10.96 2.66 -2.64
C PHE A 97 -9.64 3.14 -3.25
N ARG A 98 -8.82 3.81 -2.44
CA ARG A 98 -7.45 4.15 -2.81
C ARG A 98 -6.49 3.75 -1.71
N GLY A 99 -5.52 2.91 -2.05
CA GLY A 99 -4.53 2.39 -1.13
C GLY A 99 -3.11 2.80 -1.49
N HIS A 100 -2.37 3.33 -0.51
CA HIS A 100 -0.93 3.54 -0.55
C HIS A 100 -0.26 2.64 0.48
N VAL A 101 0.55 1.71 0.01
CA VAL A 101 1.26 0.74 0.84
C VAL A 101 2.76 0.92 0.67
N MET A 102 3.45 1.25 1.76
CA MET A 102 4.90 1.40 1.82
C MET A 102 5.48 0.27 2.67
N LEU A 103 6.34 -0.53 2.07
CA LEU A 103 6.95 -1.69 2.70
C LEU A 103 8.47 -1.53 2.73
N GLU A 104 9.07 -1.81 3.87
CA GLU A 104 10.52 -2.01 4.01
C GLU A 104 10.72 -3.47 4.44
N ASN A 105 11.41 -4.27 3.64
CA ASN A 105 11.61 -5.69 3.90
C ASN A 105 13.09 -6.06 4.02
N SER A 106 13.49 -6.57 5.19
CA SER A 106 14.84 -7.08 5.46
C SER A 106 14.91 -8.59 5.69
N ASP A 107 13.80 -9.31 5.50
CA ASP A 107 13.72 -10.77 5.66
C ASP A 107 12.82 -11.38 4.56
N ASN A 108 12.05 -12.38 4.88
CA ASN A 108 11.10 -13.03 3.97
C ASN A 108 9.71 -12.38 4.11
N LEU A 109 9.23 -11.75 3.06
CA LEU A 109 7.89 -11.16 3.01
C LEU A 109 7.07 -11.83 1.91
N LYS A 110 5.86 -12.26 2.27
CA LYS A 110 4.82 -12.56 1.30
C LYS A 110 3.70 -11.53 1.44
N PHE A 111 3.51 -10.72 0.41
CA PHE A 111 2.47 -9.71 0.33
C PHE A 111 1.44 -10.07 -0.73
N ASN A 112 0.18 -10.08 -0.36
CA ASN A 112 -0.93 -10.29 -1.28
C ASN A 112 -1.88 -9.09 -1.21
N CYS A 113 -2.29 -8.59 -2.37
CA CYS A 113 -3.33 -7.58 -2.51
C CYS A 113 -4.43 -8.14 -3.41
N THR A 114 -5.65 -8.22 -2.92
CA THR A 114 -6.80 -8.64 -3.72
C THR A 114 -7.82 -7.52 -3.77
N ALA A 115 -8.17 -7.10 -4.97
CA ALA A 115 -9.20 -6.13 -5.27
C ALA A 115 -10.41 -6.82 -5.91
N SER A 116 -11.57 -6.82 -5.25
CA SER A 116 -12.80 -7.46 -5.73
C SER A 116 -13.90 -6.45 -5.97
N HIS A 117 -14.47 -6.47 -7.18
CA HIS A 117 -15.63 -5.68 -7.58
C HIS A 117 -16.84 -6.60 -7.72
N ASP A 118 -17.80 -6.43 -6.81
CA ASP A 118 -19.04 -7.22 -6.80
C ASP A 118 -20.23 -6.45 -7.38
N VAL A 119 -20.05 -5.16 -7.64
CA VAL A 119 -21.08 -4.26 -8.21
C VAL A 119 -20.44 -3.33 -9.23
N SER A 120 -21.30 -2.73 -10.08
CA SER A 120 -20.90 -1.76 -11.11
C SER A 120 -20.50 -0.40 -10.53
N ASP A 121 -19.89 0.44 -11.37
CA ASP A 121 -19.56 1.84 -11.07
C ASP A 121 -18.64 1.98 -9.87
N THR A 122 -17.56 1.18 -9.81
CA THR A 122 -16.66 1.13 -8.67
C THR A 122 -15.20 1.26 -9.06
N THR A 123 -14.39 1.83 -8.16
CA THR A 123 -12.96 2.06 -8.36
C THR A 123 -12.13 1.48 -7.22
N ILE A 124 -11.09 0.71 -7.56
CA ILE A 124 -10.05 0.26 -6.61
C ILE A 124 -8.68 0.58 -7.20
N LEU A 125 -7.93 1.46 -6.55
CA LEU A 125 -6.57 1.81 -6.93
C LEU A 125 -5.63 1.48 -5.77
N VAL A 126 -4.62 0.63 -6.00
CA VAL A 126 -3.61 0.29 -4.99
C VAL A 126 -2.22 0.51 -5.56
N LYS A 127 -1.46 1.37 -4.90
CA LYS A 127 -0.05 1.58 -5.19
C LYS A 127 0.78 1.04 -4.03
N THR A 128 1.69 0.12 -4.33
CA THR A 128 2.60 -0.44 -3.34
C THR A 128 4.04 -0.06 -3.70
N LYS A 129 4.76 0.54 -2.77
CA LYS A 129 6.21 0.73 -2.84
C LYS A 129 6.90 -0.20 -1.86
N LEU A 130 7.92 -0.91 -2.34
CA LEU A 130 8.72 -1.81 -1.53
C LEU A 130 10.20 -1.43 -1.60
N ILE A 131 10.83 -1.24 -0.46
CA ILE A 131 12.29 -1.29 -0.34
C ILE A 131 12.67 -2.71 0.07
N ALA A 132 13.35 -3.43 -0.82
CA ALA A 132 13.84 -4.77 -0.57
C ALA A 132 15.32 -4.71 -0.21
N GLU A 133 15.64 -4.97 1.05
CA GLU A 133 16.98 -4.86 1.60
C GLU A 133 17.86 -6.05 1.21
N ARG A 134 19.14 -5.95 1.56
CA ARG A 134 20.14 -6.98 1.28
C ARG A 134 19.68 -8.36 1.75
N ASN A 135 19.80 -9.35 0.85
CA ASN A 135 19.44 -10.75 1.07
C ASN A 135 17.97 -11.02 1.40
N SER A 136 17.11 -10.01 1.35
CA SER A 136 15.68 -10.21 1.57
C SER A 136 15.02 -11.00 0.43
N ILE A 137 13.91 -11.67 0.76
CA ILE A 137 13.06 -12.35 -0.21
C ILE A 137 11.68 -11.73 -0.15
N SER A 138 11.18 -11.23 -1.27
CA SER A 138 9.87 -10.62 -1.36
C SER A 138 9.05 -11.29 -2.45
N LYS A 139 7.89 -11.84 -2.05
CA LYS A 139 6.90 -12.39 -2.96
C LYS A 139 5.66 -11.52 -2.93
N LEU A 140 5.35 -10.88 -4.05
CA LEU A 140 4.25 -9.93 -4.19
C LEU A 140 3.20 -10.51 -5.13
N SER A 141 1.95 -10.50 -4.73
CA SER A 141 0.82 -10.92 -5.54
C SER A 141 -0.25 -9.83 -5.58
N GLY A 142 -0.69 -9.47 -6.77
CA GLY A 142 -1.81 -8.55 -6.99
C GLY A 142 -2.90 -9.25 -7.80
N THR A 143 -4.11 -9.35 -7.24
CA THR A 143 -5.23 -10.01 -7.91
C THR A 143 -6.40 -9.06 -8.05
N ALA A 144 -6.81 -8.76 -9.29
CA ALA A 144 -8.05 -8.05 -9.58
C ALA A 144 -9.16 -9.06 -9.93
N ILE A 145 -10.30 -8.93 -9.26
CA ILE A 145 -11.49 -9.75 -9.48
C ILE A 145 -12.63 -8.82 -9.87
N ILE A 146 -13.18 -9.00 -11.07
CA ILE A 146 -14.38 -8.27 -11.52
C ILE A 146 -15.45 -9.31 -11.80
N GLU A 147 -16.46 -9.33 -10.96
CA GLU A 147 -17.55 -10.31 -11.04
C GLU A 147 -18.48 -10.01 -12.21
N LYS A 148 -19.45 -10.92 -12.47
CA LYS A 148 -20.43 -10.75 -13.53
C LYS A 148 -21.31 -9.52 -13.27
N ASN A 149 -21.73 -8.85 -14.35
CA ASN A 149 -22.61 -7.68 -14.30
C ASN A 149 -22.03 -6.48 -13.52
N CYS A 150 -20.72 -6.31 -13.54
CA CYS A 150 -20.01 -5.18 -12.94
C CYS A 150 -19.36 -4.28 -14.02
N PRO A 151 -20.12 -3.64 -14.93
CA PRO A 151 -19.57 -2.66 -15.85
C PRO A 151 -19.11 -1.38 -15.12
N ASN A 152 -18.41 -0.49 -15.83
CA ASN A 152 -17.92 0.79 -15.33
C ASN A 152 -17.05 0.61 -14.08
N THR A 153 -16.22 -0.42 -14.06
CA THR A 153 -15.29 -0.68 -12.97
C THR A 153 -13.87 -0.31 -13.35
N THR A 154 -13.13 0.24 -12.42
CA THR A 154 -11.69 0.52 -12.56
C THR A 154 -10.91 -0.19 -11.48
N SER A 155 -9.98 -1.05 -11.88
CA SER A 155 -9.04 -1.73 -10.98
C SER A 155 -7.61 -1.48 -11.42
N ASP A 156 -6.77 -0.96 -10.53
CA ASP A 156 -5.36 -0.72 -10.82
C ASP A 156 -4.51 -1.11 -9.61
N ILE A 157 -3.65 -2.11 -9.79
CA ILE A 157 -2.72 -2.59 -8.75
C ILE A 157 -1.29 -2.42 -9.26
N ARG A 158 -0.53 -1.55 -8.60
CA ARG A 158 0.85 -1.22 -9.01
C ARG A 158 1.86 -1.56 -7.93
N PHE A 159 2.97 -2.18 -8.36
CA PHE A 159 4.13 -2.45 -7.52
C PHE A 159 5.34 -1.67 -8.05
N SER A 160 5.97 -0.89 -7.19
CA SER A 160 7.28 -0.25 -7.45
C SER A 160 8.26 -0.73 -6.39
N ILE A 161 9.39 -1.26 -6.81
CA ILE A 161 10.35 -1.88 -5.90
C ILE A 161 11.72 -1.22 -6.07
N LEU A 162 12.30 -0.74 -4.96
CA LEU A 162 13.71 -0.40 -4.85
C LEU A 162 14.44 -1.60 -4.25
N ALA A 163 15.23 -2.29 -5.05
CA ALA A 163 15.86 -3.54 -4.64
C ALA A 163 17.38 -3.42 -4.45
N ASP A 164 17.90 -3.95 -3.34
CA ASP A 164 19.32 -4.28 -3.24
C ASP A 164 19.69 -5.37 -4.27
N LYS A 165 20.93 -5.37 -4.71
CA LYS A 165 21.42 -6.33 -5.74
C LYS A 165 21.31 -7.79 -5.30
N SER A 166 21.31 -8.07 -4.02
CA SER A 166 21.20 -9.41 -3.44
C SER A 166 19.77 -9.80 -3.06
N ALA A 167 18.83 -8.87 -3.14
CA ALA A 167 17.42 -9.14 -2.86
C ALA A 167 16.79 -10.02 -3.95
N ARG A 168 15.89 -10.91 -3.54
CA ARG A 168 15.13 -11.78 -4.46
C ARG A 168 13.68 -11.32 -4.51
N ILE A 169 13.21 -10.98 -5.70
CA ILE A 169 11.86 -10.47 -5.93
C ILE A 169 11.10 -11.41 -6.85
N GLU A 170 9.93 -11.82 -6.43
CA GLU A 170 8.95 -12.56 -7.23
C GLU A 170 7.64 -11.75 -7.25
N ILE A 171 7.10 -11.48 -8.43
CA ILE A 171 5.86 -10.72 -8.60
C ILE A 171 4.90 -11.55 -9.45
N SER A 172 3.69 -11.79 -8.93
CA SER A 172 2.66 -12.60 -9.57
C SER A 172 1.36 -11.81 -9.69
N PRO A 173 1.19 -11.01 -10.75
CA PRO A 173 -0.08 -10.34 -11.01
C PRO A 173 -1.09 -11.34 -11.59
N ALA A 174 -2.37 -11.17 -11.22
CA ALA A 174 -3.47 -11.98 -11.72
C ALA A 174 -4.73 -11.15 -11.93
N GLN A 175 -5.54 -11.55 -12.91
CA GLN A 175 -6.85 -10.94 -13.17
C GLN A 175 -7.88 -12.02 -13.44
N ARG A 176 -9.06 -11.89 -12.84
CA ARG A 176 -10.25 -12.68 -13.13
C ARG A 176 -11.39 -11.71 -13.50
N ILE A 177 -11.61 -11.54 -14.78
CA ILE A 177 -12.55 -10.54 -15.32
C ILE A 177 -13.73 -11.26 -15.94
N SER A 178 -14.91 -11.07 -15.39
CA SER A 178 -16.18 -11.68 -15.84
C SER A 178 -17.18 -10.65 -16.39
N SER A 179 -16.81 -9.37 -16.41
CA SER A 179 -17.57 -8.26 -16.96
C SER A 179 -16.63 -7.32 -17.73
N VAL A 180 -17.14 -6.45 -18.59
CA VAL A 180 -16.31 -5.47 -19.31
C VAL A 180 -16.05 -4.28 -18.38
N PRO A 181 -14.81 -4.06 -17.90
CA PRO A 181 -14.48 -2.90 -17.07
C PRO A 181 -14.16 -1.67 -17.93
N ASP A 182 -14.09 -0.49 -17.31
CA ASP A 182 -13.49 0.70 -17.91
C ASP A 182 -11.97 0.56 -18.00
N ALA A 183 -11.36 0.04 -16.92
CA ALA A 183 -9.95 -0.30 -16.89
C ALA A 183 -9.68 -1.43 -15.89
N ALA A 184 -8.76 -2.33 -16.25
CA ALA A 184 -8.25 -3.37 -15.36
C ALA A 184 -6.74 -3.50 -15.60
N ASP A 185 -5.98 -2.68 -14.87
CA ASP A 185 -4.55 -2.55 -15.04
C ASP A 185 -3.78 -3.18 -13.87
N HIS A 186 -2.61 -3.69 -14.17
CA HIS A 186 -1.59 -4.01 -13.19
C HIS A 186 -0.21 -3.68 -13.76
N SER A 187 0.68 -3.25 -12.91
CA SER A 187 2.06 -2.97 -13.32
C SER A 187 3.04 -3.28 -12.20
N ALA A 188 4.27 -3.60 -12.60
CA ALA A 188 5.37 -3.78 -11.68
C ALA A 188 6.64 -3.17 -12.27
N SER A 189 7.40 -2.48 -11.44
CA SER A 189 8.70 -1.91 -11.78
C SER A 189 9.71 -2.21 -10.68
N ILE A 190 10.92 -2.61 -11.09
CA ILE A 190 12.02 -2.88 -10.16
C ILE A 190 13.17 -1.93 -10.50
N TYR A 191 13.58 -1.16 -9.51
CA TYR A 191 14.68 -0.21 -9.59
C TYR A 191 15.88 -0.74 -8.83
N GLN A 192 17.04 -0.67 -9.45
CA GLN A 192 18.32 -0.88 -8.79
C GLN A 192 19.18 0.35 -9.06
N PRO A 193 19.72 1.02 -8.04
CA PRO A 193 20.59 2.16 -8.25
C PRO A 193 21.82 1.77 -9.09
N THR A 194 22.08 2.54 -10.12
CA THR A 194 23.21 2.30 -11.01
C THR A 194 24.51 2.88 -10.42
N ALA A 195 25.66 2.32 -10.82
CA ALA A 195 26.94 2.85 -10.36
C ALA A 195 27.12 4.34 -10.68
N PRO A 196 26.78 4.85 -11.88
CA PRO A 196 26.86 6.30 -12.15
C PRO A 196 25.98 7.17 -11.24
N GLN A 197 24.78 6.71 -10.85
CA GLN A 197 23.93 7.44 -9.91
C GLN A 197 24.58 7.54 -8.52
N ILE A 198 25.12 6.42 -8.04
CA ILE A 198 25.84 6.36 -6.75
C ILE A 198 27.08 7.25 -6.77
N GLU A 199 27.87 7.21 -7.86
CA GLU A 199 29.07 8.02 -8.01
C GLU A 199 28.74 9.52 -8.09
N TYR A 200 27.68 9.90 -8.77
CA TYR A 200 27.20 11.27 -8.82
C TYR A 200 26.87 11.81 -7.42
N LEU A 201 26.14 11.06 -6.63
CA LEU A 201 25.76 11.46 -5.26
C LEU A 201 27.00 11.54 -4.35
N ARG A 202 27.95 10.60 -4.48
CA ARG A 202 29.23 10.65 -3.76
C ARG A 202 30.07 11.85 -4.19
N GLY A 203 30.11 12.18 -5.48
CA GLY A 203 30.79 13.36 -6.02
C GLY A 203 30.17 14.66 -5.51
N ALA A 204 28.90 14.68 -5.15
CA ALA A 204 28.24 15.78 -4.45
C ALA A 204 28.54 15.84 -2.93
N GLY A 205 29.40 14.95 -2.42
CA GLY A 205 29.90 14.96 -1.04
C GLY A 205 29.13 14.04 -0.07
N LEU A 206 28.17 13.23 -0.54
CA LEU A 206 27.44 12.34 0.32
C LEU A 206 28.28 11.09 0.68
N SER A 207 28.28 10.72 1.96
CA SER A 207 28.80 9.42 2.42
C SER A 207 27.96 8.25 1.88
N GLY A 208 28.46 7.03 1.97
CA GLY A 208 27.72 5.86 1.49
C GLY A 208 26.36 5.68 2.20
N ALA A 209 26.27 5.99 3.48
CA ALA A 209 25.01 5.93 4.23
C ALA A 209 24.01 7.02 3.81
N GLU A 210 24.51 8.24 3.56
CA GLU A 210 23.68 9.35 3.09
C GLU A 210 23.17 9.11 1.66
N VAL A 211 23.96 8.48 0.79
CA VAL A 211 23.53 8.05 -0.54
C VAL A 211 22.37 7.05 -0.44
N ASP A 212 22.49 6.03 0.41
CA ASP A 212 21.41 5.05 0.61
C ASP A 212 20.13 5.74 1.13
N THR A 213 20.27 6.60 2.13
CA THR A 213 19.14 7.37 2.67
C THR A 213 18.48 8.24 1.61
N ALA A 214 19.25 9.00 0.84
CA ALA A 214 18.73 9.88 -0.22
C ALA A 214 17.98 9.11 -1.30
N LEU A 215 18.48 7.94 -1.71
CA LEU A 215 17.83 7.08 -2.70
C LEU A 215 16.51 6.51 -2.17
N ARG A 216 16.48 6.07 -0.91
CA ARG A 216 15.26 5.56 -0.24
C ARG A 216 14.22 6.66 -0.09
N GLU A 217 14.62 7.83 0.37
CA GLU A 217 13.72 8.99 0.52
C GLU A 217 13.17 9.43 -0.82
N ALA A 218 14.02 9.60 -1.85
CA ALA A 218 13.57 9.95 -3.19
C ALA A 218 12.56 8.91 -3.73
N PHE A 219 12.84 7.63 -3.57
CA PHE A 219 11.92 6.57 -3.99
C PHE A 219 10.60 6.62 -3.23
N MET A 220 10.61 6.86 -1.92
CA MET A 220 9.39 6.91 -1.11
C MET A 220 8.61 8.21 -1.29
N ASN A 221 9.28 9.35 -1.47
CA ASN A 221 8.64 10.67 -1.58
C ASN A 221 7.89 10.89 -2.90
N ASP A 222 8.20 10.13 -3.95
CA ASP A 222 7.45 10.17 -5.22
C ASP A 222 6.04 9.55 -5.10
N PHE A 223 5.54 9.35 -3.90
CA PHE A 223 4.16 9.04 -3.60
C PHE A 223 3.34 10.33 -3.67
N ASN A 224 3.05 10.79 -4.89
CA ASN A 224 2.04 11.84 -5.06
C ASN A 224 0.71 11.28 -4.54
N LEU A 225 0.33 11.76 -3.36
CA LEU A 225 -1.03 11.61 -2.84
C LEU A 225 -1.97 12.16 -3.91
N PHE A 226 -2.98 11.39 -4.26
CA PHE A 226 -3.99 11.70 -5.27
C PHE A 226 -4.49 13.13 -5.22
#